data_52e7b9e5d22cf8fdb35020cc96d835d2
#
_entry.id   52e7b9e5d22cf8fdb35020cc96d835d2
#
_cell.length_a   1.000
_cell.length_b   1.000
_cell.length_c   1.000
_cell.angle_alpha   90.00
_cell.angle_beta   90.00
_cell.angle_gamma   90.00
#
_symmetry.space_group_name_H-M   'P 1'
#
loop_
_entity.id
_entity.type
_entity.pdbx_description
1 polymer ?
#
loop_
_entity_poly.entity_id
_entity_poly.type
_entity_poly.pdbx_seq_one_letter_code
_entity_poly.pdbx_strand_id
1 'polypeptide(L)'
;MGHPVVQTPHLDRLASESMVYTRGYTPTSVCRPSLATMVTGRYPHQHGITGNDPPGGTSAIRDPAARAEMVTVFQRNETVLERLHAQGYLSHQSGKWWEGDPTAHGFTAAMTHGDVRQGGRHGDEGLKIGREGIQPIKDFIEAAAEEPFMLYYAPFLPHTPHNPPDSLLEKYQASDRPLQVAKYYAMIEWFDLTVGELLAYLDAKGLRETTVVLYAVDNGWLPAVGDQGRFDSRAKMSPYDAGMRTPIMIRWPGIIEPGRDEQTLVSTIDLVPTMLSAVGEQRPPGLPGIDLRDRDALADRALVFGALFAHTAVDVHDPVANLKYRYVVREDGWKLILPYTPNRHVELMISGETSEWMRFEPELYNVLEDPHERRNLAERRPGLVDALRAEIDQWWSVPQ
;
A
#
# COMPACT_ATOMS: atom_id res chain seq x y z
N MET A 1 -9.68 6.61 -14.02
CA MET A 1 -9.85 5.46 -13.11
C MET A 1 -11.32 5.02 -12.97
N GLY A 2 -12.24 5.62 -13.69
CA GLY A 2 -13.63 5.18 -13.82
C GLY A 2 -14.60 5.62 -12.72
N HIS A 3 -14.19 6.43 -11.74
CA HIS A 3 -15.14 7.00 -10.80
C HIS A 3 -16.03 8.06 -11.48
N PRO A 4 -17.37 8.03 -11.30
CA PRO A 4 -18.27 8.89 -12.08
C PRO A 4 -18.17 10.39 -11.76
N VAL A 5 -17.56 10.76 -10.64
CA VAL A 5 -17.50 12.13 -10.12
C VAL A 5 -16.08 12.65 -9.99
N VAL A 6 -15.18 11.88 -9.38
CA VAL A 6 -13.79 12.30 -9.12
C VAL A 6 -13.04 12.37 -10.44
N GLN A 7 -12.37 13.51 -10.67
CA GLN A 7 -11.57 13.75 -11.86
C GLN A 7 -10.11 13.40 -11.61
N THR A 8 -9.56 12.50 -12.41
CA THR A 8 -8.16 12.03 -12.31
C THR A 8 -7.50 11.98 -13.71
N PRO A 9 -7.47 13.11 -14.46
CA PRO A 9 -7.01 13.08 -15.86
C PRO A 9 -5.55 12.65 -16.01
N HIS A 10 -4.69 12.91 -15.04
CA HIS A 10 -3.27 12.54 -15.11
C HIS A 10 -3.04 11.06 -14.80
N LEU A 11 -3.76 10.52 -13.81
CA LEU A 11 -3.78 9.07 -13.55
C LEU A 11 -4.47 8.32 -14.66
N ASP A 12 -5.51 8.88 -15.29
CA ASP A 12 -6.17 8.29 -16.46
C ASP A 12 -5.23 8.25 -17.66
N ARG A 13 -4.43 9.31 -17.86
CA ARG A 13 -3.35 9.33 -18.85
C ARG A 13 -2.31 8.23 -18.53
N LEU A 14 -1.79 8.19 -17.31
CA LEU A 14 -0.83 7.15 -16.89
C LEU A 14 -1.40 5.74 -17.12
N ALA A 15 -2.67 5.52 -16.77
CA ALA A 15 -3.36 4.25 -17.00
C ALA A 15 -3.43 3.89 -18.49
N SER A 16 -3.69 4.87 -19.37
CA SER A 16 -3.73 4.63 -20.82
C SER A 16 -2.37 4.31 -21.43
N GLU A 17 -1.29 4.65 -20.74
CA GLU A 17 0.11 4.40 -21.14
C GLU A 17 0.72 3.20 -20.41
N SER A 18 -0.04 2.51 -19.57
CA SER A 18 0.41 1.41 -18.69
C SER A 18 -0.34 0.12 -18.95
N MET A 19 0.26 -1.00 -18.56
CA MET A 19 -0.51 -2.19 -18.22
C MET A 19 -1.18 -1.94 -16.85
N VAL A 20 -2.51 -2.02 -16.81
CA VAL A 20 -3.33 -1.81 -15.60
C VAL A 20 -3.91 -3.12 -15.13
N TYR A 21 -3.46 -3.61 -13.99
CA TYR A 21 -4.05 -4.77 -13.33
C TYR A 21 -5.14 -4.33 -12.37
N THR A 22 -6.39 -4.70 -12.64
CA THR A 22 -7.53 -4.28 -11.82
C THR A 22 -7.78 -5.20 -10.64
N ARG A 23 -7.17 -6.37 -10.62
CA ARG A 23 -7.18 -7.35 -9.52
C ARG A 23 -5.86 -7.34 -8.75
N GLY A 24 -5.37 -6.13 -8.46
CA GLY A 24 -4.23 -5.90 -7.61
C GLY A 24 -4.62 -5.91 -6.13
N TYR A 25 -3.76 -6.45 -5.27
CA TYR A 25 -3.99 -6.51 -3.83
C TYR A 25 -2.76 -6.04 -3.05
N THR A 26 -2.99 -5.31 -1.97
CA THR A 26 -1.98 -5.11 -0.92
C THR A 26 -2.11 -6.22 0.12
N PRO A 27 -1.01 -6.79 0.64
CA PRO A 27 -1.08 -7.86 1.64
C PRO A 27 -1.70 -7.42 2.97
N THR A 28 -1.83 -6.12 3.21
CA THR A 28 -2.43 -5.59 4.44
C THR A 28 -3.00 -4.19 4.20
N SER A 29 -4.08 -3.82 4.90
CA SER A 29 -4.71 -2.50 4.83
C SER A 29 -4.23 -1.52 5.90
N VAL A 30 -2.97 -1.66 6.36
CA VAL A 30 -2.32 -0.76 7.31
C VAL A 30 -1.10 -0.14 6.65
N CYS A 31 -0.93 1.19 6.77
CA CYS A 31 0.03 1.97 5.97
C CYS A 31 1.48 1.48 6.10
N ARG A 32 2.05 1.48 7.31
CA ARG A 32 3.46 1.13 7.52
C ARG A 32 3.81 -0.28 7.03
N PRO A 33 3.07 -1.34 7.41
CA PRO A 33 3.32 -2.69 6.91
C PRO A 33 3.20 -2.82 5.39
N SER A 34 2.24 -2.11 4.77
CA SER A 34 2.06 -2.09 3.33
C SER A 34 3.24 -1.42 2.61
N LEU A 35 3.70 -0.27 3.10
CA LEU A 35 4.87 0.42 2.53
C LEU A 35 6.16 -0.38 2.73
N ALA A 36 6.34 -1.03 3.89
CA ALA A 36 7.45 -1.96 4.12
C ALA A 36 7.43 -3.11 3.11
N THR A 37 6.25 -3.66 2.79
CA THR A 37 6.10 -4.67 1.72
C THR A 37 6.58 -4.15 0.36
N MET A 38 6.23 -2.91 -0.01
CA MET A 38 6.58 -2.33 -1.32
C MET A 38 8.08 -2.11 -1.53
N VAL A 39 8.86 -2.01 -0.45
CA VAL A 39 10.32 -1.83 -0.54
C VAL A 39 11.12 -3.09 -0.20
N THR A 40 10.50 -4.08 0.47
CA THR A 40 11.17 -5.36 0.80
C THR A 40 10.73 -6.51 -0.10
N GLY A 41 9.56 -6.41 -0.76
CA GLY A 41 8.95 -7.49 -1.55
C GLY A 41 8.46 -8.67 -0.69
N ARG A 42 8.35 -8.49 0.64
CA ARG A 42 7.98 -9.52 1.59
C ARG A 42 6.61 -9.26 2.20
N TYR A 43 5.95 -10.32 2.67
CA TYR A 43 4.72 -10.18 3.44
C TYR A 43 4.99 -9.60 4.84
N PRO A 44 4.01 -8.94 5.49
CA PRO A 44 4.20 -8.35 6.82
C PRO A 44 4.74 -9.31 7.89
N HIS A 45 4.30 -10.57 7.89
CA HIS A 45 4.82 -11.58 8.80
C HIS A 45 6.26 -12.00 8.51
N GLN A 46 6.75 -11.79 7.28
CA GLN A 46 8.12 -12.09 6.88
C GLN A 46 9.07 -10.94 7.17
N HIS A 47 8.68 -9.69 6.90
CA HIS A 47 9.52 -8.53 7.22
C HIS A 47 9.36 -8.04 8.67
N GLY A 48 8.38 -8.56 9.41
CA GLY A 48 8.18 -8.30 10.84
C GLY A 48 7.46 -6.99 11.18
N ILE A 49 7.21 -6.12 10.21
CA ILE A 49 6.47 -4.86 10.44
C ILE A 49 4.98 -5.14 10.26
N THR A 50 4.23 -5.17 11.35
CA THR A 50 2.82 -5.56 11.36
C THR A 50 1.88 -4.43 11.80
N GLY A 51 2.39 -3.35 12.41
CA GLY A 51 1.60 -2.20 12.83
C GLY A 51 2.27 -0.86 12.51
N ASN A 52 1.52 0.23 12.57
CA ASN A 52 2.05 1.59 12.37
C ASN A 52 2.83 2.07 13.60
N ASP A 53 2.38 1.70 14.77
CA ASP A 53 2.83 2.25 16.05
C ASP A 53 3.26 1.14 17.02
N PRO A 54 4.23 1.44 17.92
CA PRO A 54 4.69 0.48 18.92
C PRO A 54 3.63 0.22 20.00
N PRO A 55 3.78 -0.85 20.79
CA PRO A 55 2.95 -1.10 21.98
C PRO A 55 2.98 0.08 22.96
N GLY A 56 1.90 0.27 23.74
CA GLY A 56 1.83 1.31 24.78
C GLY A 56 0.92 2.50 24.45
N GLY A 57 0.17 2.42 23.35
CA GLY A 57 -0.87 3.41 23.01
C GLY A 57 -0.31 4.78 22.64
N THR A 58 -1.07 5.85 22.93
CA THR A 58 -0.74 7.22 22.50
C THR A 58 0.56 7.77 23.10
N SER A 59 0.97 7.32 24.28
CA SER A 59 2.24 7.73 24.90
C SER A 59 3.46 7.17 24.18
N ALA A 60 3.38 5.94 23.68
CA ALA A 60 4.47 5.28 22.97
C ALA A 60 4.64 5.76 21.51
N ILE A 61 3.62 6.39 20.91
CA ILE A 61 3.69 6.86 19.52
C ILE A 61 4.86 7.83 19.31
N ARG A 62 5.18 8.65 20.30
CA ARG A 62 6.27 9.64 20.26
C ARG A 62 7.48 9.24 21.10
N ASP A 63 7.50 8.02 21.63
CA ASP A 63 8.65 7.49 22.36
C ASP A 63 9.75 7.06 21.37
N PRO A 64 10.92 7.71 21.38
CA PRO A 64 12.01 7.39 20.48
C PRO A 64 12.54 5.94 20.66
N ALA A 65 12.53 5.41 21.90
CA ALA A 65 13.03 4.08 22.18
C ALA A 65 12.10 3.00 21.60
N ALA A 66 10.79 3.12 21.85
CA ALA A 66 9.80 2.20 21.29
C ALA A 66 9.77 2.23 19.75
N ARG A 67 9.96 3.41 19.16
CA ARG A 67 10.08 3.56 17.70
C ARG A 67 11.36 2.93 17.16
N ALA A 68 12.50 3.14 17.83
CA ALA A 68 13.78 2.56 17.43
C ALA A 68 13.74 1.02 17.44
N GLU A 69 13.03 0.42 18.39
CA GLU A 69 12.82 -1.02 18.43
C GLU A 69 12.12 -1.54 17.16
N MET A 70 11.04 -0.88 16.73
CA MET A 70 10.35 -1.23 15.46
C MET A 70 11.27 -1.03 14.26
N VAL A 71 12.06 0.04 14.21
CA VAL A 71 13.04 0.29 13.13
C VAL A 71 14.10 -0.82 13.10
N THR A 72 14.57 -1.30 14.28
CA THR A 72 15.51 -2.42 14.37
C THR A 72 14.94 -3.72 13.77
N VAL A 73 13.62 -3.96 13.88
CA VAL A 73 12.99 -5.10 13.20
C VAL A 73 13.02 -4.92 11.68
N PHE A 74 12.74 -3.72 11.18
CA PHE A 74 12.79 -3.42 9.74
C PHE A 74 14.21 -3.58 9.18
N GLN A 75 15.24 -3.14 9.89
CA GLN A 75 16.67 -3.22 9.50
C GLN A 75 17.18 -4.65 9.25
N ARG A 76 16.44 -5.68 9.68
CA ARG A 76 16.79 -7.07 9.38
C ARG A 76 16.46 -7.49 7.94
N ASN A 77 15.77 -6.62 7.22
CA ASN A 77 15.34 -6.87 5.85
C ASN A 77 16.18 -6.05 4.87
N GLU A 78 16.69 -6.70 3.85
CA GLU A 78 17.26 -6.02 2.71
C GLU A 78 16.14 -5.34 1.91
N THR A 79 16.34 -4.09 1.54
CA THR A 79 15.41 -3.31 0.72
C THR A 79 15.82 -3.31 -0.75
N VAL A 80 14.88 -3.04 -1.65
CA VAL A 80 15.19 -2.80 -3.06
C VAL A 80 16.13 -1.59 -3.25
N LEU A 81 16.07 -0.60 -2.34
CA LEU A 81 16.92 0.60 -2.41
C LEU A 81 18.40 0.28 -2.21
N GLU A 82 18.72 -0.60 -1.24
CA GLU A 82 20.09 -1.06 -1.00
C GLU A 82 20.64 -1.80 -2.23
N ARG A 83 19.82 -2.63 -2.88
CA ARG A 83 20.19 -3.33 -4.11
C ARG A 83 20.39 -2.38 -5.28
N LEU A 84 19.47 -1.44 -5.50
CA LEU A 84 19.60 -0.43 -6.55
C LEU A 84 20.83 0.45 -6.32
N HIS A 85 21.10 0.83 -5.07
CA HIS A 85 22.30 1.58 -4.71
C HIS A 85 23.60 0.80 -5.05
N ALA A 86 23.61 -0.51 -4.78
CA ALA A 86 24.73 -1.37 -5.15
C ALA A 86 24.95 -1.47 -6.68
N GLN A 87 23.91 -1.19 -7.49
CA GLN A 87 23.97 -1.09 -8.96
C GLN A 87 24.27 0.33 -9.46
N GLY A 88 24.60 1.25 -8.56
CA GLY A 88 24.94 2.64 -8.91
C GLY A 88 23.75 3.58 -9.06
N TYR A 89 22.55 3.18 -8.71
CA TYR A 89 21.38 4.05 -8.74
C TYR A 89 21.42 5.07 -7.60
N LEU A 90 21.17 6.32 -7.93
CA LEU A 90 20.80 7.33 -6.94
C LEU A 90 19.31 7.16 -6.58
N SER A 91 18.94 7.49 -5.35
CA SER A 91 17.54 7.34 -4.93
C SER A 91 17.09 8.47 -4.00
N HIS A 92 15.83 8.88 -4.17
CA HIS A 92 15.24 9.96 -3.40
C HIS A 92 13.98 9.49 -2.68
N GLN A 93 13.95 9.65 -1.34
CA GLN A 93 12.76 9.41 -0.52
C GLN A 93 11.95 10.69 -0.37
N SER A 94 10.64 10.62 -0.67
CA SER A 94 9.67 11.67 -0.41
C SER A 94 8.33 11.10 0.03
N GLY A 95 7.68 11.75 0.98
CA GLY A 95 6.40 11.34 1.52
C GLY A 95 6.49 10.46 2.77
N LYS A 96 5.57 9.52 2.88
CA LYS A 96 5.45 8.63 4.04
C LYS A 96 6.66 7.72 4.20
N TRP A 97 7.23 7.71 5.40
CA TRP A 97 8.32 6.82 5.80
C TRP A 97 8.35 6.66 7.32
N TRP A 98 8.36 5.43 7.83
CA TRP A 98 8.33 5.13 9.27
C TRP A 98 9.64 4.58 9.82
N GLU A 99 10.60 4.26 8.94
CA GLU A 99 11.74 3.39 9.29
C GLU A 99 12.99 4.18 9.69
N GLY A 100 12.80 5.32 10.38
CA GLY A 100 13.90 6.18 10.82
C GLY A 100 14.53 6.94 9.65
N ASP A 101 15.85 7.12 9.69
CA ASP A 101 16.60 7.77 8.61
C ASP A 101 16.58 6.92 7.34
N PRO A 102 16.01 7.39 6.22
CA PRO A 102 15.97 6.63 4.98
C PRO A 102 17.33 6.28 4.41
N THR A 103 18.35 7.09 4.69
CA THR A 103 19.71 6.83 4.18
C THR A 103 20.34 5.56 4.78
N ALA A 104 19.89 5.16 5.97
CA ALA A 104 20.26 3.88 6.57
C ALA A 104 19.67 2.65 5.86
N HIS A 105 18.79 2.87 4.86
CA HIS A 105 18.06 1.83 4.12
C HIS A 105 18.27 1.92 2.60
N GLY A 106 19.39 2.52 2.18
CA GLY A 106 19.80 2.56 0.78
C GLY A 106 19.36 3.79 -0.02
N PHE A 107 18.62 4.73 0.56
CA PHE A 107 18.36 6.01 -0.11
C PHE A 107 19.64 6.88 -0.13
N THR A 108 19.90 7.54 -1.24
CA THR A 108 21.03 8.49 -1.38
C THR A 108 20.66 9.91 -1.01
N ALA A 109 19.36 10.24 -1.07
CA ALA A 109 18.78 11.51 -0.64
C ALA A 109 17.40 11.29 -0.03
N ALA A 110 17.01 12.11 0.92
CA ALA A 110 15.73 11.99 1.61
C ALA A 110 15.19 13.35 2.07
N MET A 111 13.87 13.50 2.05
CA MET A 111 13.19 14.62 2.71
C MET A 111 12.97 14.33 4.20
N THR A 112 12.77 13.05 4.55
CA THR A 112 12.53 12.61 5.93
C THR A 112 13.84 12.46 6.69
N HIS A 113 13.90 12.95 7.93
CA HIS A 113 15.03 12.75 8.86
C HIS A 113 14.77 11.64 9.89
N GLY A 114 13.50 11.22 10.09
CA GLY A 114 13.09 10.11 10.94
C GLY A 114 13.13 10.37 12.45
N ASP A 115 13.50 11.57 12.94
CA ASP A 115 13.50 11.87 14.38
C ASP A 115 12.08 12.12 14.89
N VAL A 116 11.55 11.18 15.66
CA VAL A 116 10.17 11.23 16.18
C VAL A 116 9.93 12.42 17.11
N ARG A 117 10.98 12.96 17.75
CA ARG A 117 10.89 14.16 18.61
C ARG A 117 10.60 15.43 17.79
N GLN A 118 10.91 15.39 16.49
CA GLN A 118 10.74 16.48 15.52
C GLN A 118 9.70 16.15 14.45
N GLY A 119 8.73 15.28 14.73
CA GLY A 119 7.67 14.92 13.79
C GLY A 119 7.94 13.67 12.95
N GLY A 120 9.08 13.01 13.12
CA GLY A 120 9.53 11.85 12.33
C GLY A 120 8.81 10.53 12.58
N ARG A 121 7.52 10.58 12.97
CA ARG A 121 6.72 9.36 13.14
C ARG A 121 6.50 8.63 11.82
N HIS A 122 6.18 9.34 10.74
CA HIS A 122 5.72 8.77 9.48
C HIS A 122 6.08 9.61 8.25
N GLY A 123 7.12 10.46 8.32
CA GLY A 123 7.64 11.18 7.18
C GLY A 123 8.06 12.63 7.41
N ASP A 124 7.83 13.24 8.59
CA ASP A 124 8.21 14.63 8.94
C ASP A 124 8.15 15.60 7.74
N GLU A 125 9.29 16.20 7.32
CA GLU A 125 9.37 17.09 6.16
C GLU A 125 8.93 16.40 4.84
N GLY A 126 9.11 15.09 4.74
CA GLY A 126 8.65 14.31 3.59
C GLY A 126 7.15 14.41 3.35
N LEU A 127 6.33 14.63 4.39
CA LEU A 127 4.88 14.75 4.24
C LEU A 127 4.42 16.03 3.52
N LYS A 128 5.31 17.00 3.35
CA LYS A 128 5.02 18.24 2.60
C LYS A 128 4.96 18.01 1.10
N ILE A 129 5.65 16.96 0.59
CA ILE A 129 5.66 16.65 -0.83
C ILE A 129 4.24 16.52 -1.41
N GLY A 130 4.01 17.10 -2.54
CA GLY A 130 2.71 17.18 -3.21
C GLY A 130 1.78 18.25 -2.63
N ARG A 131 1.76 18.48 -1.30
CA ARG A 131 0.98 19.59 -0.70
C ARG A 131 1.66 20.94 -0.91
N GLU A 132 2.98 20.99 -0.89
CA GLU A 132 3.81 22.17 -1.13
C GLU A 132 4.56 22.08 -2.47
N GLY A 133 4.03 21.28 -3.42
CA GLY A 133 4.65 21.04 -4.72
C GLY A 133 5.64 19.87 -4.70
N ILE A 134 6.39 19.69 -5.81
CA ILE A 134 7.34 18.59 -6.02
C ILE A 134 8.79 19.10 -6.25
N GLN A 135 9.09 20.32 -5.84
CA GLN A 135 10.39 20.93 -6.10
C GLN A 135 11.59 20.08 -5.58
N PRO A 136 11.53 19.45 -4.38
CA PRO A 136 12.61 18.58 -3.93
C PRO A 136 12.93 17.42 -4.88
N ILE A 137 11.89 16.84 -5.54
CA ILE A 137 12.09 15.79 -6.55
C ILE A 137 12.75 16.36 -7.79
N LYS A 138 12.32 17.55 -8.26
CA LYS A 138 12.92 18.21 -9.42
C LYS A 138 14.41 18.53 -9.19
N ASP A 139 14.73 19.07 -8.01
CA ASP A 139 16.11 19.38 -7.62
C ASP A 139 16.97 18.11 -7.57
N PHE A 140 16.41 17.00 -7.07
CA PHE A 140 17.10 15.72 -7.06
C PHE A 140 17.38 15.21 -8.49
N ILE A 141 16.39 15.26 -9.39
CA ILE A 141 16.57 14.83 -10.80
C ILE A 141 17.64 15.68 -11.49
N GLU A 142 17.65 17.01 -11.26
CA GLU A 142 18.71 17.89 -11.80
C GLU A 142 20.10 17.52 -11.25
N ALA A 143 20.19 17.23 -9.95
CA ALA A 143 21.45 16.84 -9.31
C ALA A 143 21.93 15.46 -9.75
N ALA A 144 21.02 14.54 -10.08
CA ALA A 144 21.38 13.22 -10.59
C ALA A 144 22.06 13.28 -11.96
N ALA A 145 21.78 14.32 -12.76
CA ALA A 145 22.33 14.52 -14.09
C ALA A 145 22.14 13.29 -15.01
N GLU A 146 23.24 12.61 -15.38
CA GLU A 146 23.23 11.42 -16.25
C GLU A 146 23.19 10.09 -15.45
N GLU A 147 23.23 10.16 -14.12
CA GLU A 147 23.21 8.95 -13.28
C GLU A 147 21.82 8.32 -13.26
N PRO A 148 21.73 6.99 -13.24
CA PRO A 148 20.45 6.33 -13.10
C PRO A 148 19.86 6.61 -11.72
N PHE A 149 18.51 6.77 -11.65
CA PHE A 149 17.87 7.10 -10.39
C PHE A 149 16.57 6.35 -10.14
N MET A 150 16.18 6.32 -8.86
CA MET A 150 14.89 5.82 -8.37
C MET A 150 14.22 6.88 -7.50
N LEU A 151 12.94 7.12 -7.75
CA LEU A 151 12.11 8.03 -6.96
C LEU A 151 11.11 7.21 -6.13
N TYR A 152 11.18 7.35 -4.80
CA TYR A 152 10.12 6.89 -3.91
C TYR A 152 9.21 8.09 -3.62
N TYR A 153 8.05 8.11 -4.31
CA TYR A 153 7.05 9.16 -4.19
C TYR A 153 5.81 8.62 -3.48
N ALA A 154 5.75 8.78 -2.16
CA ALA A 154 4.65 8.34 -1.30
C ALA A 154 3.99 9.53 -0.57
N PRO A 155 3.36 10.48 -1.30
CA PRO A 155 2.82 11.70 -0.71
C PRO A 155 1.75 11.39 0.33
N PHE A 156 1.55 12.34 1.27
CA PHE A 156 0.52 12.20 2.29
C PHE A 156 -0.91 12.44 1.75
N LEU A 157 -1.03 12.82 0.48
CA LEU A 157 -2.29 12.90 -0.25
C LEU A 157 -2.78 11.50 -0.65
N PRO A 158 -4.07 11.21 -0.54
CA PRO A 158 -5.19 11.99 -0.04
C PRO A 158 -5.48 11.79 1.46
N HIS A 159 -4.52 11.36 2.28
CA HIS A 159 -4.70 11.09 3.71
C HIS A 159 -5.17 12.34 4.50
N THR A 160 -5.87 12.12 5.61
CA THR A 160 -6.24 13.20 6.55
C THR A 160 -5.01 13.97 7.07
N PRO A 161 -5.13 15.30 7.34
CA PRO A 161 -6.36 16.11 7.32
C PRO A 161 -6.84 16.40 5.90
N HIS A 162 -8.17 16.32 5.68
CA HIS A 162 -8.77 16.69 4.40
C HIS A 162 -8.95 18.20 4.33
N ASN A 163 -7.94 18.87 3.85
CA ASN A 163 -7.84 20.33 3.71
C ASN A 163 -7.43 20.71 2.27
N PRO A 164 -8.22 20.32 1.26
CA PRO A 164 -7.92 20.68 -0.12
C PRO A 164 -8.01 22.20 -0.32
N PRO A 165 -7.32 22.76 -1.33
CA PRO A 165 -7.57 24.12 -1.78
C PRO A 165 -9.05 24.35 -2.08
N ASP A 166 -9.56 25.55 -1.75
CA ASP A 166 -10.98 25.90 -1.94
C ASP A 166 -11.42 25.73 -3.40
N SER A 167 -10.57 26.09 -4.36
CA SER A 167 -10.83 25.92 -5.79
C SER A 167 -11.06 24.46 -6.23
N LEU A 168 -10.47 23.50 -5.55
CA LEU A 168 -10.73 22.07 -5.77
C LEU A 168 -11.99 21.63 -5.03
N LEU A 169 -12.19 22.09 -3.79
CA LEU A 169 -13.36 21.73 -3.00
C LEU A 169 -14.66 22.15 -3.67
N GLU A 170 -14.70 23.38 -4.19
CA GLU A 170 -15.87 23.95 -4.88
C GLU A 170 -16.37 23.07 -6.04
N LYS A 171 -15.47 22.39 -6.76
CA LYS A 171 -15.84 21.46 -7.85
C LYS A 171 -16.69 20.28 -7.39
N TYR A 172 -16.51 19.86 -6.13
CA TYR A 172 -17.13 18.66 -5.58
C TYR A 172 -18.26 18.93 -4.59
N GLN A 173 -18.49 20.19 -4.21
CA GLN A 173 -19.64 20.55 -3.38
C GLN A 173 -20.93 20.39 -4.17
N ALA A 174 -21.88 19.66 -3.58
CA ALA A 174 -23.24 19.51 -4.09
C ALA A 174 -24.21 19.41 -2.90
N SER A 175 -25.46 19.81 -3.08
CA SER A 175 -26.46 19.86 -2.01
C SER A 175 -26.79 18.51 -1.41
N ASP A 176 -26.59 17.44 -2.15
CA ASP A 176 -26.85 16.05 -1.78
C ASP A 176 -25.59 15.28 -1.38
N ARG A 177 -24.40 15.93 -1.39
CA ARG A 177 -23.14 15.28 -1.05
C ARG A 177 -22.60 15.76 0.28
N PRO A 178 -22.36 14.84 1.24
CA PRO A 178 -21.71 15.18 2.51
C PRO A 178 -20.37 15.90 2.29
N LEU A 179 -20.10 16.94 3.08
CA LEU A 179 -18.90 17.75 2.96
C LEU A 179 -17.60 16.93 3.06
N GLN A 180 -17.59 15.89 3.89
CA GLN A 180 -16.45 14.97 4.05
C GLN A 180 -16.11 14.23 2.77
N VAL A 181 -17.16 13.81 2.03
CA VAL A 181 -17.02 13.14 0.73
C VAL A 181 -16.49 14.12 -0.32
N ALA A 182 -17.04 15.34 -0.36
CA ALA A 182 -16.55 16.38 -1.25
C ALA A 182 -15.08 16.73 -1.01
N LYS A 183 -14.69 16.90 0.26
CA LYS A 183 -13.29 17.10 0.65
C LYS A 183 -12.38 15.96 0.19
N TYR A 184 -12.80 14.71 0.41
CA TYR A 184 -12.00 13.56 -0.01
C TYR A 184 -11.83 13.49 -1.53
N TYR A 185 -12.89 13.76 -2.30
CA TYR A 185 -12.80 13.83 -3.77
C TYR A 185 -11.82 14.91 -4.23
N ALA A 186 -11.86 16.08 -3.61
CA ALA A 186 -10.93 17.16 -3.88
C ALA A 186 -9.47 16.80 -3.53
N MET A 187 -9.26 16.02 -2.44
CA MET A 187 -7.93 15.50 -2.08
C MET A 187 -7.39 14.50 -3.11
N ILE A 188 -8.25 13.67 -3.70
CA ILE A 188 -7.85 12.73 -4.77
C ILE A 188 -7.46 13.50 -6.03
N GLU A 189 -8.24 14.50 -6.44
CA GLU A 189 -7.87 15.35 -7.59
C GLU A 189 -6.57 16.11 -7.30
N TRP A 190 -6.37 16.59 -6.08
CA TRP A 190 -5.10 17.23 -5.70
C TRP A 190 -3.91 16.28 -5.85
N PHE A 191 -4.06 15.03 -5.41
CA PHE A 191 -3.05 14.00 -5.65
C PHE A 191 -2.79 13.79 -7.15
N ASP A 192 -3.85 13.68 -7.96
CA ASP A 192 -3.75 13.52 -9.41
C ASP A 192 -2.95 14.65 -10.07
N LEU A 193 -3.17 15.90 -9.64
CA LEU A 193 -2.41 17.06 -10.13
C LEU A 193 -0.92 16.95 -9.84
N THR A 194 -0.54 16.43 -8.67
CA THR A 194 0.88 16.25 -8.31
C THR A 194 1.54 15.16 -9.13
N VAL A 195 0.82 14.07 -9.42
CA VAL A 195 1.29 13.02 -10.34
C VAL A 195 1.46 13.58 -11.74
N GLY A 196 0.49 14.40 -12.19
CA GLY A 196 0.58 15.09 -13.48
C GLY A 196 1.80 16.00 -13.60
N GLU A 197 2.10 16.77 -12.55
CA GLU A 197 3.29 17.62 -12.51
C GLU A 197 4.58 16.81 -12.61
N LEU A 198 4.68 15.70 -11.88
CA LEU A 198 5.86 14.82 -11.93
C LEU A 198 6.03 14.19 -13.32
N LEU A 199 4.97 13.62 -13.89
CA LEU A 199 5.06 13.00 -15.21
C LEU A 199 5.39 14.03 -16.32
N ALA A 200 4.78 15.23 -16.26
CA ALA A 200 5.10 16.29 -17.19
C ALA A 200 6.56 16.77 -17.08
N TYR A 201 7.11 16.78 -15.86
CA TYR A 201 8.52 17.12 -15.66
C TYR A 201 9.45 16.08 -16.24
N LEU A 202 9.18 14.78 -16.04
CA LEU A 202 9.93 13.69 -16.67
C LEU A 202 9.85 13.77 -18.21
N ASP A 203 8.68 14.06 -18.77
CA ASP A 203 8.48 14.24 -20.21
C ASP A 203 9.33 15.43 -20.73
N ALA A 204 9.32 16.57 -20.04
CA ALA A 204 10.09 17.77 -20.40
C ALA A 204 11.61 17.55 -20.34
N LYS A 205 12.08 16.65 -19.47
CA LYS A 205 13.49 16.25 -19.38
C LYS A 205 13.90 15.17 -20.39
N GLY A 206 12.98 14.69 -21.22
CA GLY A 206 13.25 13.58 -22.15
C GLY A 206 13.43 12.22 -21.48
N LEU A 207 13.01 12.08 -20.22
CA LEU A 207 13.18 10.86 -19.42
C LEU A 207 12.03 9.86 -19.58
N ARG A 208 10.96 10.22 -20.31
CA ARG A 208 9.77 9.38 -20.46
C ARG A 208 10.07 7.95 -20.92
N GLU A 209 10.88 7.83 -21.97
CA GLU A 209 11.14 6.53 -22.64
C GLU A 209 12.15 5.66 -21.87
N THR A 210 12.85 6.23 -20.91
CA THR A 210 13.87 5.56 -20.09
C THR A 210 13.44 5.37 -18.64
N THR A 211 12.21 5.76 -18.30
CA THR A 211 11.69 5.67 -16.92
C THR A 211 10.56 4.65 -16.82
N VAL A 212 10.77 3.63 -15.99
CA VAL A 212 9.70 2.74 -15.53
C VAL A 212 8.89 3.44 -14.45
N VAL A 213 7.56 3.47 -14.60
CA VAL A 213 6.65 4.01 -13.58
C VAL A 213 5.81 2.88 -13.02
N LEU A 214 5.95 2.63 -11.72
CA LEU A 214 5.11 1.71 -10.95
C LEU A 214 4.15 2.51 -10.08
N TYR A 215 2.87 2.21 -10.16
CA TYR A 215 1.83 2.82 -9.33
C TYR A 215 1.04 1.77 -8.57
N ALA A 216 0.93 1.98 -7.27
CA ALA A 216 0.05 1.21 -6.39
C ALA A 216 -0.42 2.10 -5.23
N VAL A 217 -1.47 1.68 -4.52
CA VAL A 217 -1.96 2.37 -3.32
C VAL A 217 -1.63 1.52 -2.10
N ASP A 218 -1.19 2.14 -0.99
CA ASP A 218 -0.78 1.44 0.23
C ASP A 218 -1.95 0.71 0.92
N ASN A 219 -3.15 1.28 0.87
CA ASN A 219 -4.40 0.65 1.30
C ASN A 219 -5.62 1.43 0.78
N GLY A 220 -6.77 0.79 0.73
CA GLY A 220 -8.02 1.45 0.41
C GLY A 220 -8.51 2.37 1.53
N TRP A 221 -9.31 3.37 1.17
CA TRP A 221 -9.94 4.30 2.09
C TRP A 221 -11.26 4.80 1.49
N LEU A 222 -12.33 4.76 2.27
CA LEU A 222 -13.63 5.35 1.92
C LEU A 222 -14.08 6.25 3.07
N PRO A 223 -14.66 7.43 2.80
CA PRO A 223 -15.17 8.29 3.86
C PRO A 223 -16.38 7.68 4.54
N ALA A 224 -16.39 7.64 5.87
CA ALA A 224 -17.60 7.34 6.62
C ALA A 224 -18.62 8.48 6.48
N VAL A 225 -19.85 8.15 6.15
CA VAL A 225 -20.91 9.15 6.02
C VAL A 225 -21.36 9.59 7.41
N GLY A 226 -21.32 10.91 7.68
CA GLY A 226 -21.77 11.50 8.95
C GLY A 226 -20.68 11.69 10.02
N ASP A 227 -19.49 11.15 9.84
CA ASP A 227 -18.39 11.31 10.78
C ASP A 227 -17.18 12.03 10.16
N GLN A 228 -16.73 13.14 10.78
CA GLN A 228 -15.67 13.97 10.24
C GLN A 228 -14.31 13.27 10.38
N GLY A 229 -13.72 12.89 9.26
CA GLY A 229 -12.36 12.36 9.18
C GLY A 229 -12.20 10.87 9.48
N ARG A 230 -13.28 10.14 9.72
CA ARG A 230 -13.28 8.67 9.81
C ARG A 230 -13.47 8.03 8.45
N PHE A 231 -13.04 6.79 8.35
CA PHE A 231 -13.23 5.93 7.17
C PHE A 231 -14.30 4.87 7.45
N ASP A 232 -14.90 4.37 6.38
CA ASP A 232 -15.84 3.25 6.45
C ASP A 232 -15.14 2.03 7.06
N SER A 233 -15.81 1.37 7.99
CA SER A 233 -15.28 0.23 8.74
C SER A 233 -14.89 -0.97 7.86
N ARG A 234 -15.38 -1.04 6.63
CA ARG A 234 -15.01 -2.07 5.65
C ARG A 234 -13.90 -1.65 4.69
N ALA A 235 -13.30 -0.47 4.87
CA ALA A 235 -12.19 0.02 4.06
C ALA A 235 -10.83 -0.16 4.77
N LYS A 236 -10.13 0.93 5.07
CA LYS A 236 -8.85 0.90 5.79
C LYS A 236 -8.96 0.10 7.10
N MET A 237 -7.91 -0.65 7.46
CA MET A 237 -7.86 -1.50 8.64
C MET A 237 -8.90 -2.63 8.64
N SER A 238 -9.39 -3.04 7.48
CA SER A 238 -10.30 -4.17 7.31
C SER A 238 -9.75 -5.19 6.30
N PRO A 239 -10.20 -6.46 6.37
CA PRO A 239 -9.77 -7.49 5.42
C PRO A 239 -10.55 -7.50 4.11
N TYR A 240 -11.49 -6.56 3.92
CA TYR A 240 -12.34 -6.49 2.74
C TYR A 240 -11.66 -5.81 1.56
N ASP A 241 -12.18 -6.05 0.34
CA ASP A 241 -11.62 -5.49 -0.89
C ASP A 241 -11.51 -3.96 -0.88
N ALA A 242 -12.46 -3.27 -0.25
CA ALA A 242 -12.39 -1.82 -0.11
C ALA A 242 -11.17 -1.32 0.71
N GLY A 243 -10.53 -2.21 1.49
CA GLY A 243 -9.28 -1.93 2.21
C GLY A 243 -8.03 -2.52 1.55
N MET A 244 -8.17 -3.67 0.88
CA MET A 244 -7.05 -4.48 0.40
C MET A 244 -6.81 -4.36 -1.11
N ARG A 245 -7.87 -4.12 -1.92
CA ARG A 245 -7.74 -4.04 -3.36
C ARG A 245 -7.15 -2.71 -3.80
N THR A 246 -6.15 -2.74 -4.66
CA THR A 246 -5.49 -1.58 -5.25
C THR A 246 -5.27 -1.80 -6.74
N PRO A 247 -5.47 -0.80 -7.62
CA PRO A 247 -4.96 -0.89 -8.96
C PRO A 247 -3.42 -0.95 -8.91
N ILE A 248 -2.82 -1.85 -9.69
CA ILE A 248 -1.38 -1.86 -9.93
C ILE A 248 -1.17 -1.51 -11.37
N MET A 249 -0.41 -0.44 -11.63
CA MET A 249 -0.09 0.02 -12.99
C MET A 249 1.41 -0.02 -13.21
N ILE A 250 1.82 -0.47 -14.38
CA ILE A 250 3.20 -0.41 -14.83
C ILE A 250 3.28 0.22 -16.22
N ARG A 251 3.96 1.37 -16.33
CA ARG A 251 4.41 1.94 -17.58
C ARG A 251 5.88 1.59 -17.77
N TRP A 252 6.17 0.79 -18.77
CA TRP A 252 7.54 0.38 -19.11
C TRP A 252 7.71 0.44 -20.63
N PRO A 253 8.09 1.63 -21.16
CA PRO A 253 8.16 1.84 -22.61
C PRO A 253 9.02 0.81 -23.32
N GLY A 254 8.50 0.27 -24.45
CA GLY A 254 9.19 -0.71 -25.27
C GLY A 254 9.32 -2.13 -24.68
N ILE A 255 8.87 -2.36 -23.45
CA ILE A 255 8.97 -3.66 -22.75
C ILE A 255 7.60 -4.22 -22.40
N ILE A 256 6.70 -3.40 -21.84
CA ILE A 256 5.34 -3.81 -21.48
C ILE A 256 4.36 -2.97 -22.28
N GLU A 257 3.56 -3.63 -23.13
CA GLU A 257 2.51 -2.96 -23.89
C GLU A 257 1.40 -2.44 -22.97
N PRO A 258 0.91 -1.21 -23.19
CA PRO A 258 -0.25 -0.69 -22.48
C PRO A 258 -1.48 -1.58 -22.66
N GLY A 259 -2.26 -1.73 -21.61
CA GLY A 259 -3.48 -2.53 -21.66
C GLY A 259 -4.20 -2.56 -20.32
N ARG A 260 -5.32 -3.27 -20.29
CA ARG A 260 -6.12 -3.47 -19.09
C ARG A 260 -6.36 -4.95 -18.85
N ASP A 261 -5.83 -5.45 -17.76
CA ASP A 261 -5.99 -6.84 -17.32
C ASP A 261 -6.98 -6.90 -16.15
N GLU A 262 -8.11 -7.55 -16.37
CA GLU A 262 -9.20 -7.71 -15.40
C GLU A 262 -9.25 -9.14 -14.81
N GLN A 263 -8.33 -9.99 -15.18
CA GLN A 263 -8.33 -11.40 -14.81
C GLN A 263 -7.16 -11.77 -13.89
N THR A 264 -5.97 -11.33 -14.24
CA THR A 264 -4.74 -11.72 -13.54
C THR A 264 -4.69 -11.15 -12.12
N LEU A 265 -4.43 -12.03 -11.16
CA LEU A 265 -4.16 -11.63 -9.77
C LEU A 265 -2.73 -11.11 -9.66
N VAL A 266 -2.57 -9.91 -9.11
CA VAL A 266 -1.26 -9.31 -8.79
C VAL A 266 -1.25 -8.76 -7.37
N SER A 267 -0.07 -8.57 -6.80
CA SER A 267 0.06 -8.06 -5.43
C SER A 267 1.21 -7.06 -5.35
N THR A 268 1.18 -6.18 -4.36
CA THR A 268 2.26 -5.21 -4.16
C THR A 268 3.60 -5.85 -3.78
N ILE A 269 3.64 -7.15 -3.42
CA ILE A 269 4.89 -7.92 -3.30
C ILE A 269 5.61 -8.09 -4.65
N ASP A 270 4.92 -7.92 -5.78
CA ASP A 270 5.44 -8.05 -7.14
C ASP A 270 6.27 -6.85 -7.59
N LEU A 271 6.14 -5.72 -6.87
CA LEU A 271 6.84 -4.48 -7.23
C LEU A 271 8.36 -4.65 -7.12
N VAL A 272 8.86 -5.28 -6.05
CA VAL A 272 10.31 -5.46 -5.85
C VAL A 272 10.96 -6.36 -6.91
N PRO A 273 10.47 -7.58 -7.19
CA PRO A 273 11.04 -8.38 -8.28
C PRO A 273 10.97 -7.68 -9.64
N THR A 274 9.93 -6.86 -9.89
CA THR A 274 9.81 -6.05 -11.12
C THR A 274 10.86 -4.94 -11.17
N MET A 275 11.11 -4.23 -10.06
CA MET A 275 12.16 -3.21 -9.99
C MET A 275 13.56 -3.81 -10.18
N LEU A 276 13.84 -4.95 -9.56
CA LEU A 276 15.11 -5.66 -9.73
C LEU A 276 15.33 -6.08 -11.18
N SER A 277 14.30 -6.59 -11.81
CA SER A 277 14.40 -6.98 -13.22
C SER A 277 14.58 -5.80 -14.17
N ALA A 278 14.10 -4.61 -13.80
CA ALA A 278 14.29 -3.39 -14.58
C ALA A 278 15.77 -2.96 -14.64
N VAL A 279 16.55 -3.33 -13.65
CA VAL A 279 17.99 -3.06 -13.60
C VAL A 279 18.85 -4.28 -13.98
N GLY A 280 18.20 -5.35 -14.50
CA GLY A 280 18.89 -6.57 -14.91
C GLY A 280 19.32 -7.47 -13.75
N GLU A 281 18.85 -7.22 -12.54
CA GLU A 281 19.14 -8.04 -11.37
C GLU A 281 18.15 -9.21 -11.24
N GLN A 282 18.66 -10.37 -10.83
CA GLN A 282 17.82 -11.54 -10.60
C GLN A 282 17.11 -11.42 -9.25
N ARG A 283 15.88 -11.92 -9.22
CA ARG A 283 15.11 -12.04 -7.98
C ARG A 283 15.86 -12.91 -6.97
N PRO A 284 16.09 -12.44 -5.73
CA PRO A 284 16.68 -13.23 -4.67
C PRO A 284 15.85 -14.49 -4.36
N PRO A 285 16.50 -15.62 -4.02
CA PRO A 285 15.79 -16.80 -3.55
C PRO A 285 14.90 -16.49 -2.34
N GLY A 286 13.67 -17.02 -2.36
CA GLY A 286 12.71 -16.84 -1.26
C GLY A 286 11.95 -15.50 -1.27
N LEU A 287 12.15 -14.64 -2.24
CA LEU A 287 11.30 -13.46 -2.44
C LEU A 287 9.98 -13.93 -3.09
N PRO A 288 8.80 -13.68 -2.45
CA PRO A 288 7.55 -14.34 -2.87
C PRO A 288 6.89 -13.74 -4.12
N GLY A 289 7.22 -12.50 -4.50
CA GLY A 289 6.60 -11.80 -5.63
C GLY A 289 7.01 -12.35 -7.00
N ILE A 290 6.25 -11.99 -8.02
CA ILE A 290 6.50 -12.30 -9.43
C ILE A 290 6.84 -11.01 -10.18
N ASP A 291 7.82 -11.06 -11.09
CA ASP A 291 8.09 -9.95 -12.02
C ASP A 291 6.88 -9.72 -12.93
N LEU A 292 6.38 -8.49 -12.99
CA LEU A 292 5.22 -8.13 -13.82
C LEU A 292 5.46 -8.28 -15.35
N ARG A 293 6.71 -8.52 -15.77
CA ARG A 293 7.04 -8.90 -17.16
C ARG A 293 6.80 -10.39 -17.44
N ASP A 294 6.86 -11.23 -16.42
CA ASP A 294 6.69 -12.67 -16.54
C ASP A 294 5.21 -13.04 -16.64
N ARG A 295 4.68 -12.89 -17.86
CA ARG A 295 3.25 -13.09 -18.14
C ARG A 295 2.82 -14.54 -17.90
N ASP A 296 3.70 -15.51 -18.10
CA ASP A 296 3.41 -16.92 -17.89
C ASP A 296 3.30 -17.23 -16.39
N ALA A 297 4.28 -16.80 -15.58
CA ALA A 297 4.23 -16.97 -14.14
C ALA A 297 3.04 -16.22 -13.50
N LEU A 298 2.67 -15.04 -14.05
CA LEU A 298 1.48 -14.31 -13.60
C LEU A 298 0.20 -15.06 -13.97
N ALA A 299 0.11 -15.65 -15.16
CA ALA A 299 -1.05 -16.43 -15.61
C ALA A 299 -1.23 -17.71 -14.79
N ASP A 300 -0.12 -18.31 -14.32
CA ASP A 300 -0.14 -19.51 -13.47
C ASP A 300 -0.48 -19.19 -12.00
N ARG A 301 -0.55 -17.92 -11.63
CA ARG A 301 -0.89 -17.52 -10.25
C ARG A 301 -2.37 -17.72 -9.98
N ALA A 302 -2.71 -18.77 -9.26
CA ALA A 302 -4.07 -19.08 -8.85
C ALA A 302 -4.53 -18.27 -7.61
N LEU A 303 -3.59 -17.81 -6.74
CA LEU A 303 -3.89 -17.27 -5.42
C LEU A 303 -3.06 -16.02 -5.08
N VAL A 304 -3.67 -15.08 -4.37
CA VAL A 304 -2.98 -14.02 -3.64
C VAL A 304 -3.41 -14.06 -2.17
N PHE A 305 -2.47 -13.75 -1.28
CA PHE A 305 -2.65 -13.84 0.16
C PHE A 305 -2.41 -12.50 0.84
N GLY A 306 -2.95 -12.37 2.05
CA GLY A 306 -2.60 -11.28 2.94
C GLY A 306 -3.12 -11.51 4.35
N ALA A 307 -2.76 -10.59 5.23
CA ALA A 307 -3.15 -10.62 6.62
C ALA A 307 -3.40 -9.22 7.15
N LEU A 308 -4.41 -9.09 7.99
CA LEU A 308 -4.68 -7.87 8.74
C LEU A 308 -4.11 -8.01 10.14
N PHE A 309 -3.46 -6.96 10.59
CA PHE A 309 -2.85 -6.87 11.91
C PHE A 309 -3.42 -5.69 12.70
N ALA A 310 -3.16 -5.67 14.00
CA ALA A 310 -3.47 -4.52 14.85
C ALA A 310 -2.74 -3.26 14.35
N HIS A 311 -3.44 -2.12 14.33
CA HIS A 311 -2.84 -0.84 13.91
C HIS A 311 -1.68 -0.42 14.82
N THR A 312 -1.86 -0.59 16.12
CA THR A 312 -0.80 -0.46 17.12
C THR A 312 -0.32 -1.87 17.47
N ALA A 313 0.96 -2.13 17.34
CA ALA A 313 1.52 -3.45 17.64
C ALA A 313 1.26 -3.85 19.10
N VAL A 314 1.02 -5.11 19.32
CA VAL A 314 0.94 -5.75 20.66
C VAL A 314 2.33 -6.20 21.08
N ASP A 315 3.02 -6.83 20.14
CA ASP A 315 4.42 -7.23 20.26
C ASP A 315 5.16 -6.90 18.97
N VAL A 316 6.31 -6.24 19.08
CA VAL A 316 7.11 -5.83 17.93
C VAL A 316 7.85 -7.00 17.28
N HIS A 317 8.10 -8.07 18.06
CA HIS A 317 8.90 -9.21 17.63
C HIS A 317 8.06 -10.44 17.27
N ASP A 318 6.78 -10.45 17.62
CA ASP A 318 5.87 -11.54 17.28
C ASP A 318 4.74 -11.08 16.35
N PRO A 319 4.85 -11.34 15.04
CA PRO A 319 3.78 -11.05 14.09
C PRO A 319 2.45 -11.72 14.44
N VAL A 320 2.48 -12.91 15.06
CA VAL A 320 1.25 -13.64 15.40
C VAL A 320 0.49 -12.93 16.53
N ALA A 321 1.19 -12.34 17.51
CA ALA A 321 0.55 -11.55 18.56
C ALA A 321 -0.25 -10.35 18.03
N ASN A 322 0.09 -9.84 16.85
CA ASN A 322 -0.56 -8.71 16.20
C ASN A 322 -1.65 -9.12 15.20
N LEU A 323 -1.77 -10.42 14.89
CA LEU A 323 -2.63 -10.94 13.84
C LEU A 323 -4.11 -10.84 14.21
N LYS A 324 -4.93 -10.37 13.25
CA LYS A 324 -6.40 -10.30 13.35
C LYS A 324 -7.08 -11.22 12.36
N TYR A 325 -6.66 -11.17 11.10
CA TYR A 325 -7.23 -11.97 10.01
C TYR A 325 -6.15 -12.40 9.05
N ARG A 326 -6.34 -13.56 8.43
CA ARG A 326 -5.64 -13.98 7.19
C ARG A 326 -6.68 -14.08 6.09
N TYR A 327 -6.28 -13.81 4.86
CA TYR A 327 -7.18 -13.96 3.71
C TYR A 327 -6.45 -14.55 2.49
N VAL A 328 -7.24 -15.13 1.60
CA VAL A 328 -6.83 -15.57 0.28
C VAL A 328 -7.85 -15.12 -0.75
N VAL A 329 -7.39 -14.69 -1.92
CA VAL A 329 -8.23 -14.47 -3.11
C VAL A 329 -7.77 -15.43 -4.19
N ARG A 330 -8.74 -16.20 -4.75
CA ARG A 330 -8.51 -17.14 -5.84
C ARG A 330 -8.86 -16.50 -7.19
N GLU A 331 -8.26 -16.98 -8.27
CA GLU A 331 -8.43 -16.46 -9.64
C GLU A 331 -9.89 -16.40 -10.10
N ASP A 332 -10.73 -17.35 -9.69
CA ASP A 332 -12.16 -17.43 -10.01
C ASP A 332 -13.05 -16.52 -9.11
N GLY A 333 -12.43 -15.65 -8.32
CA GLY A 333 -13.08 -14.63 -7.49
C GLY A 333 -13.44 -15.06 -6.08
N TRP A 334 -13.22 -16.32 -5.69
CA TRP A 334 -13.47 -16.70 -4.30
C TRP A 334 -12.45 -16.11 -3.36
N LYS A 335 -12.95 -15.46 -2.32
CA LYS A 335 -12.17 -14.88 -1.24
C LYS A 335 -12.61 -15.44 0.09
N LEU A 336 -11.67 -16.02 0.82
CA LEU A 336 -11.86 -16.46 2.21
C LEU A 336 -11.15 -15.51 3.16
N ILE A 337 -11.85 -15.07 4.19
CA ILE A 337 -11.34 -14.28 5.31
C ILE A 337 -11.44 -15.15 6.56
N LEU A 338 -10.30 -15.41 7.19
CA LEU A 338 -10.20 -16.21 8.42
C LEU A 338 -9.81 -15.33 9.60
N PRO A 339 -10.68 -15.18 10.61
CA PRO A 339 -10.32 -14.51 11.85
C PRO A 339 -9.29 -15.33 12.64
N TYR A 340 -8.36 -14.64 13.32
CA TYR A 340 -7.45 -15.25 14.27
C TYR A 340 -8.00 -15.08 15.69
N THR A 341 -8.76 -16.06 16.13
CA THR A 341 -9.54 -16.00 17.37
C THR A 341 -8.72 -15.94 18.67
N PRO A 342 -7.47 -16.49 18.75
CA PRO A 342 -6.65 -16.32 19.95
C PRO A 342 -6.41 -14.84 20.33
N ASN A 343 -6.35 -13.93 19.34
CA ASN A 343 -6.14 -12.50 19.56
C ASN A 343 -7.44 -11.68 19.70
N ARG A 344 -8.58 -12.31 19.86
CA ARG A 344 -9.88 -11.63 19.99
C ARG A 344 -9.90 -10.53 21.07
N HIS A 345 -9.15 -10.72 22.16
CA HIS A 345 -9.08 -9.77 23.28
C HIS A 345 -8.26 -8.51 22.95
N VAL A 346 -7.36 -8.57 21.96
CA VAL A 346 -6.44 -7.48 21.62
C VAL A 346 -7.19 -6.23 21.16
N GLU A 347 -8.24 -6.39 20.38
CA GLU A 347 -9.03 -5.26 19.89
C GLU A 347 -9.84 -4.56 20.96
N LEU A 348 -10.38 -5.33 21.90
CA LEU A 348 -11.13 -4.79 23.04
C LEU A 348 -10.24 -3.91 23.94
N MET A 349 -8.91 -4.18 23.96
CA MET A 349 -7.96 -3.42 24.78
C MET A 349 -7.42 -2.16 24.09
N ILE A 350 -7.26 -2.16 22.77
CA ILE A 350 -6.54 -1.10 22.04
C ILE A 350 -7.48 -0.02 21.51
N SER A 351 -8.65 -0.38 21.01
CA SER A 351 -9.55 0.57 20.36
C SER A 351 -10.67 1.11 21.26
N GLY A 352 -11.00 0.39 22.34
CA GLY A 352 -12.21 0.69 23.14
C GLY A 352 -13.52 0.58 22.34
N GLU A 353 -13.44 0.25 21.07
CA GLU A 353 -14.55 0.13 20.13
C GLU A 353 -14.56 -1.28 19.53
N THR A 354 -15.63 -2.03 19.79
CA THR A 354 -15.99 -3.18 18.95
C THR A 354 -16.49 -2.61 17.63
N SER A 355 -15.67 -2.73 16.57
CA SER A 355 -16.16 -2.35 15.25
C SER A 355 -17.33 -3.29 14.88
N GLU A 356 -18.46 -2.74 14.46
CA GLU A 356 -19.67 -3.50 14.06
C GLU A 356 -19.39 -4.57 12.98
N TRP A 357 -18.28 -4.42 12.22
CA TRP A 357 -17.88 -5.34 11.17
C TRP A 357 -17.01 -6.51 11.64
N MET A 358 -16.47 -6.48 12.87
CA MET A 358 -15.62 -7.56 13.36
C MET A 358 -16.39 -8.86 13.45
N ARG A 359 -15.95 -9.85 12.70
CA ARG A 359 -16.50 -11.20 12.72
C ARG A 359 -15.44 -12.15 13.28
N PHE A 360 -15.92 -13.16 14.01
CA PHE A 360 -15.07 -14.20 14.60
C PHE A 360 -15.29 -15.56 13.93
N GLU A 361 -16.13 -15.57 12.91
CA GLU A 361 -16.39 -16.72 12.06
C GLU A 361 -15.80 -16.50 10.67
N PRO A 362 -15.47 -17.56 9.94
CA PRO A 362 -15.01 -17.45 8.56
C PRO A 362 -16.01 -16.71 7.67
N GLU A 363 -15.47 -15.90 6.76
CA GLU A 363 -16.30 -15.23 5.75
C GLU A 363 -15.83 -15.64 4.35
N LEU A 364 -16.77 -16.06 3.51
CA LEU A 364 -16.52 -16.49 2.14
C LEU A 364 -17.35 -15.65 1.16
N TYR A 365 -16.68 -15.03 0.21
CA TYR A 365 -17.29 -14.19 -0.82
C TYR A 365 -16.83 -14.60 -2.21
N ASN A 366 -17.65 -14.32 -3.24
CA ASN A 366 -17.15 -14.25 -4.61
C ASN A 366 -17.09 -12.76 -5.00
N VAL A 367 -15.88 -12.20 -5.02
CA VAL A 367 -15.67 -10.75 -5.22
C VAL A 367 -15.90 -10.30 -6.67
N LEU A 368 -16.07 -11.22 -7.62
CA LEU A 368 -16.48 -10.90 -8.99
C LEU A 368 -18.01 -10.73 -9.09
N GLU A 369 -18.77 -11.51 -8.32
CA GLU A 369 -20.24 -11.46 -8.29
C GLU A 369 -20.77 -10.50 -7.21
N ASP A 370 -20.02 -10.36 -6.11
CA ASP A 370 -20.35 -9.53 -4.94
C ASP A 370 -19.13 -8.64 -4.57
N PRO A 371 -18.82 -7.61 -5.38
CA PRO A 371 -17.62 -6.76 -5.19
C PRO A 371 -17.66 -5.92 -3.91
N HIS A 372 -18.79 -5.90 -3.21
CA HIS A 372 -18.94 -5.24 -1.91
C HIS A 372 -18.96 -6.22 -0.72
N GLU A 373 -18.77 -7.52 -0.98
CA GLU A 373 -18.65 -8.56 0.05
C GLU A 373 -19.81 -8.54 1.07
N ARG A 374 -21.05 -8.40 0.57
CA ARG A 374 -22.26 -8.24 1.40
C ARG A 374 -22.87 -9.56 1.81
N ARG A 375 -22.65 -10.62 1.04
CA ARG A 375 -23.28 -11.93 1.21
C ARG A 375 -22.27 -13.00 1.58
N ASN A 376 -22.07 -13.24 2.87
CA ASN A 376 -21.24 -14.34 3.35
C ASN A 376 -21.83 -15.70 2.93
N LEU A 377 -21.04 -16.52 2.26
CA LEU A 377 -21.41 -17.84 1.74
C LEU A 377 -20.70 -18.98 2.48
N ALA A 378 -20.00 -18.73 3.58
CA ALA A 378 -19.20 -19.74 4.30
C ALA A 378 -20.03 -20.94 4.74
N GLU A 379 -21.19 -20.73 5.36
CA GLU A 379 -22.09 -21.81 5.79
C GLU A 379 -22.65 -22.63 4.63
N ARG A 380 -22.81 -22.00 3.45
CA ARG A 380 -23.37 -22.66 2.24
C ARG A 380 -22.32 -23.43 1.44
N ARG A 381 -21.04 -23.21 1.69
CA ARG A 381 -19.90 -23.76 0.96
C ARG A 381 -18.78 -24.27 1.89
N PRO A 382 -19.09 -25.13 2.89
CA PRO A 382 -18.10 -25.52 3.89
C PRO A 382 -16.86 -26.20 3.27
N GLY A 383 -17.05 -27.04 2.27
CA GLY A 383 -15.91 -27.70 1.59
C GLY A 383 -14.97 -26.73 0.87
N LEU A 384 -15.48 -25.59 0.35
CA LEU A 384 -14.66 -24.54 -0.23
C LEU A 384 -13.91 -23.74 0.85
N VAL A 385 -14.57 -23.49 2.00
CA VAL A 385 -13.92 -22.88 3.17
C VAL A 385 -12.75 -23.74 3.63
N ASP A 386 -12.92 -25.06 3.74
CA ASP A 386 -11.87 -25.98 4.17
C ASP A 386 -10.71 -26.02 3.17
N ALA A 387 -10.99 -26.08 1.87
CA ALA A 387 -9.98 -26.03 0.83
C ALA A 387 -9.15 -24.74 0.87
N LEU A 388 -9.80 -23.57 0.92
CA LEU A 388 -9.10 -22.29 0.95
C LEU A 388 -8.39 -22.04 2.30
N ARG A 389 -8.90 -22.59 3.41
CA ARG A 389 -8.21 -22.60 4.70
C ARG A 389 -6.89 -23.35 4.61
N ALA A 390 -6.88 -24.52 3.98
CA ALA A 390 -5.66 -25.30 3.79
C ALA A 390 -4.60 -24.52 3.00
N GLU A 391 -5.00 -23.75 1.97
CA GLU A 391 -4.10 -22.85 1.23
C GLU A 391 -3.53 -21.74 2.12
N ILE A 392 -4.36 -21.10 2.95
CA ILE A 392 -3.91 -20.09 3.91
C ILE A 392 -2.92 -20.68 4.91
N ASP A 393 -3.19 -21.87 5.44
CA ASP A 393 -2.33 -22.54 6.43
C ASP A 393 -1.01 -23.03 5.80
N GLN A 394 -1.01 -23.39 4.53
CA GLN A 394 0.21 -23.67 3.77
C GLN A 394 1.05 -22.42 3.52
N TRP A 395 0.40 -21.28 3.19
CA TRP A 395 1.09 -20.00 2.99
C TRP A 395 1.72 -19.46 4.28
N TRP A 396 0.96 -19.47 5.37
CA TRP A 396 1.44 -19.05 6.69
C TRP A 396 0.70 -19.81 7.80
N SER A 397 1.36 -20.84 8.33
CA SER A 397 0.86 -21.59 9.47
C SER A 397 1.01 -20.78 10.75
N VAL A 398 -0.06 -20.69 11.54
CA VAL A 398 -0.08 -20.03 12.84
C VAL A 398 -0.62 -21.00 13.90
N PRO A 399 -0.21 -20.88 15.18
CA PRO A 399 -0.81 -21.66 16.28
C PRO A 399 -2.35 -21.51 16.29
N GLN A 400 -3.06 -22.57 16.69
CA GLN A 400 -4.53 -22.58 16.79
C GLN A 400 -4.98 -22.09 18.17
#